data_36811fb4dab175a3d25bb51b55896012
#
_entry.id   36811fb4dab175a3d25bb51b55896012
#
_cell.length_a   1.000
_cell.length_b   1.000
_cell.length_c   1.000
_cell.angle_alpha   90.00
_cell.angle_beta   90.00
_cell.angle_gamma   90.00
#
_symmetry.space_group_name_H-M   'P 1'
#
loop_
_entity.id
_entity.type
_entity.pdbx_description
1 polymer ?
#
loop_
_entity_poly.entity_id
_entity_poly.type
_entity_poly.pdbx_seq_one_letter_code
_entity_poly.pdbx_strand_id
1 'polypeptide(L)'
;MKQRLAIAAALLKDPDLLILDEPANGLDPSGIREVRSLIRRLGQEGKTVFVSSHILSEVQQMCDHVAILSRGRSVAEGPVSQVLSQGHTTGVLVRVDDRPRAQAALTSAGMTVIEAGELLRVEIEPAQASRVSETLAGHGLYPSELRPDEVDLETVFMELTEEPKEPAA
;
A
#
# COMPACT_ATOMS: atom_id res chain seq x y z
N MET A 1 6.77 -0.62 27.23
CA MET A 1 7.74 -1.55 27.88
C MET A 1 7.25 -3.00 27.94
N LYS A 2 5.99 -3.29 28.26
CA LYS A 2 5.48 -4.70 28.38
C LYS A 2 5.64 -5.50 27.07
N GLN A 3 5.29 -4.90 25.92
CA GLN A 3 5.35 -5.57 24.62
C GLN A 3 6.77 -6.02 24.24
N ARG A 4 7.75 -5.16 24.39
CA ARG A 4 9.16 -5.48 24.11
C ARG A 4 9.67 -6.62 24.99
N LEU A 5 9.27 -6.63 26.26
CA LEU A 5 9.64 -7.70 27.21
C LEU A 5 8.98 -9.03 26.83
N ALA A 6 7.72 -9.02 26.41
CA ALA A 6 7.02 -10.21 25.96
C ALA A 6 7.68 -10.85 24.71
N ILE A 7 8.04 -10.02 23.71
CA ILE A 7 8.76 -10.48 22.53
C ILE A 7 10.13 -11.05 22.91
N ALA A 8 10.88 -10.35 23.76
CA ALA A 8 12.18 -10.83 24.23
C ALA A 8 12.07 -12.19 24.98
N ALA A 9 11.05 -12.34 25.82
CA ALA A 9 10.80 -13.60 26.53
C ALA A 9 10.46 -14.76 25.57
N ALA A 10 9.68 -14.50 24.51
CA ALA A 10 9.37 -15.50 23.49
C ALA A 10 10.61 -15.95 22.70
N LEU A 11 11.54 -15.04 22.46
CA LEU A 11 12.79 -15.31 21.73
C LEU A 11 13.84 -16.09 22.54
N LEU A 12 13.75 -16.10 23.89
CA LEU A 12 14.71 -16.83 24.73
C LEU A 12 14.79 -18.34 24.43
N LYS A 13 13.72 -18.91 23.87
CA LYS A 13 13.65 -20.34 23.52
C LYS A 13 14.16 -20.62 22.09
N ASP A 14 14.59 -19.61 21.39
CA ASP A 14 15.05 -19.68 20.00
C ASP A 14 14.08 -20.46 19.06
N PRO A 15 12.79 -20.08 19.00
CA PRO A 15 11.80 -20.86 18.27
C PRO A 15 11.98 -20.73 16.75
N ASP A 16 11.60 -21.80 16.01
CA ASP A 16 11.53 -21.76 14.54
C ASP A 16 10.28 -21.00 14.05
N LEU A 17 9.20 -21.02 14.84
CA LEU A 17 7.94 -20.30 14.60
C LEU A 17 7.64 -19.35 15.77
N LEU A 18 7.49 -18.08 15.46
CA LEU A 18 7.08 -17.04 16.39
C LEU A 18 5.71 -16.48 15.99
N ILE A 19 4.75 -16.51 16.93
CA ILE A 19 3.41 -15.94 16.71
C ILE A 19 3.28 -14.68 17.56
N LEU A 20 3.01 -13.56 16.93
CA LEU A 20 2.89 -12.23 17.54
C LEU A 20 1.51 -11.65 17.26
N ASP A 21 0.76 -11.40 18.32
CA ASP A 21 -0.53 -10.73 18.24
C ASP A 21 -0.36 -9.24 18.52
N GLU A 22 -0.69 -8.40 17.52
CA GLU A 22 -0.59 -6.95 17.55
C GLU A 22 0.75 -6.42 18.12
N PRO A 23 1.93 -6.85 17.60
CA PRO A 23 3.22 -6.58 18.24
C PRO A 23 3.61 -5.09 18.27
N ALA A 24 3.04 -4.27 17.40
CA ALA A 24 3.27 -2.83 17.33
C ALA A 24 2.30 -2.02 18.20
N ASN A 25 1.25 -2.64 18.74
CA ASN A 25 0.20 -1.93 19.47
C ASN A 25 0.75 -1.25 20.75
N GLY A 26 0.40 0.03 20.94
CA GLY A 26 0.80 0.81 22.12
C GLY A 26 2.29 1.17 22.16
N LEU A 27 3.01 1.02 21.06
CA LEU A 27 4.38 1.50 20.92
C LEU A 27 4.41 2.91 20.29
N ASP A 28 5.45 3.65 20.63
CA ASP A 28 5.79 4.89 19.95
C ASP A 28 6.37 4.60 18.55
N PRO A 29 6.46 5.59 17.64
CA PRO A 29 6.98 5.38 16.29
C PRO A 29 8.40 4.78 16.24
N SER A 30 9.23 5.02 17.26
CA SER A 30 10.55 4.39 17.38
C SER A 30 10.44 2.91 17.69
N GLY A 31 9.56 2.56 18.63
CA GLY A 31 9.30 1.17 19.01
C GLY A 31 8.70 0.34 17.88
N ILE A 32 7.81 0.93 17.09
CA ILE A 32 7.25 0.29 15.90
C ILE A 32 8.38 -0.06 14.90
N ARG A 33 9.26 0.91 14.59
CA ARG A 33 10.42 0.66 13.71
C ARG A 33 11.36 -0.43 14.23
N GLU A 34 11.59 -0.48 15.54
CA GLU A 34 12.42 -1.51 16.16
C GLU A 34 11.81 -2.91 16.02
N VAL A 35 10.50 -3.05 16.30
CA VAL A 35 9.77 -4.33 16.16
C VAL A 35 9.78 -4.78 14.70
N ARG A 36 9.51 -3.89 13.75
CA ARG A 36 9.58 -4.18 12.31
C ARG A 36 10.96 -4.67 11.89
N SER A 37 12.02 -3.98 12.31
CA SER A 37 13.40 -4.37 12.02
C SER A 37 13.75 -5.73 12.62
N LEU A 38 13.26 -6.03 13.82
CA LEU A 38 13.42 -7.32 14.46
C LEU A 38 12.75 -8.44 13.68
N ILE A 39 11.47 -8.26 13.31
CA ILE A 39 10.70 -9.26 12.55
C ILE A 39 11.38 -9.56 11.20
N ARG A 40 11.79 -8.52 10.46
CA ARG A 40 12.52 -8.69 9.20
C ARG A 40 13.83 -9.46 9.37
N ARG A 41 14.60 -9.15 10.41
CA ARG A 41 15.85 -9.86 10.72
C ARG A 41 15.60 -11.32 11.03
N LEU A 42 14.60 -11.65 11.85
CA LEU A 42 14.23 -13.03 12.17
C LEU A 42 13.88 -13.83 10.90
N GLY A 43 13.10 -13.22 9.97
CA GLY A 43 12.81 -13.83 8.66
C GLY A 43 14.07 -14.07 7.83
N GLN A 44 15.00 -13.12 7.79
CA GLN A 44 16.30 -13.28 7.10
C GLN A 44 17.18 -14.37 7.74
N GLU A 45 17.04 -14.61 9.03
CA GLU A 45 17.70 -15.70 9.77
C GLU A 45 17.01 -17.07 9.57
N GLY A 46 15.96 -17.12 8.71
CA GLY A 46 15.23 -18.34 8.37
C GLY A 46 14.11 -18.73 9.34
N LYS A 47 13.75 -17.86 10.28
CA LYS A 47 12.63 -18.09 11.19
C LYS A 47 11.31 -17.72 10.55
N THR A 48 10.25 -18.45 10.87
CA THR A 48 8.89 -18.11 10.48
C THR A 48 8.25 -17.21 11.53
N VAL A 49 7.80 -16.02 11.12
CA VAL A 49 7.10 -15.09 12.03
C VAL A 49 5.68 -14.86 11.52
N PHE A 50 4.69 -15.25 12.33
CA PHE A 50 3.28 -14.98 12.07
C PHE A 50 2.83 -13.78 12.90
N VAL A 51 2.29 -12.77 12.23
CA VAL A 51 1.91 -11.49 12.87
C VAL A 51 0.44 -11.19 12.59
N SER A 52 -0.34 -10.88 13.62
CA SER A 52 -1.61 -10.19 13.45
C SER A 52 -1.40 -8.68 13.57
N SER A 53 -2.09 -7.90 12.74
CA SER A 53 -2.10 -6.43 12.84
C SER A 53 -3.33 -5.85 12.16
N HIS A 54 -3.82 -4.74 12.69
CA HIS A 54 -4.82 -3.89 12.04
C HIS A 54 -4.19 -2.67 11.32
N ILE A 55 -2.87 -2.52 11.41
CA ILE A 55 -2.12 -1.43 10.74
C ILE A 55 -1.53 -1.98 9.43
N LEU A 56 -2.29 -1.85 8.36
CA LEU A 56 -1.96 -2.46 7.06
C LEU A 56 -0.65 -1.93 6.46
N SER A 57 -0.33 -0.66 6.67
CA SER A 57 0.94 -0.06 6.24
C SER A 57 2.17 -0.70 6.93
N GLU A 58 2.05 -1.14 8.18
CA GLU A 58 3.12 -1.87 8.86
C GLU A 58 3.24 -3.30 8.32
N VAL A 59 2.10 -3.98 8.09
CA VAL A 59 2.09 -5.32 7.46
C VAL A 59 2.78 -5.28 6.11
N GLN A 60 2.43 -4.32 5.26
CA GLN A 60 3.04 -4.15 3.94
C GLN A 60 4.56 -3.94 4.00
N GLN A 61 5.05 -3.29 5.06
CA GLN A 61 6.47 -3.01 5.23
C GLN A 61 7.27 -4.15 5.89
N MET A 62 6.64 -5.07 6.62
CA MET A 62 7.37 -6.09 7.38
C MET A 62 7.10 -7.54 6.94
N CYS A 63 6.02 -7.81 6.24
CA CYS A 63 5.61 -9.16 5.87
C CYS A 63 5.88 -9.43 4.38
N ASP A 64 6.21 -10.68 4.07
CA ASP A 64 6.37 -11.17 2.68
C ASP A 64 5.03 -11.70 2.14
N HIS A 65 4.20 -12.26 3.03
CA HIS A 65 2.88 -12.81 2.74
C HIS A 65 1.83 -12.19 3.64
N VAL A 66 0.61 -12.10 3.16
CA VAL A 66 -0.54 -11.60 3.89
C VAL A 66 -1.76 -12.48 3.67
N ALA A 67 -2.59 -12.59 4.70
CA ALA A 67 -3.95 -13.08 4.59
C ALA A 67 -4.90 -12.01 5.15
N ILE A 68 -5.83 -11.53 4.32
CA ILE A 68 -6.83 -10.54 4.69
C ILE A 68 -8.09 -11.27 5.12
N LEU A 69 -8.52 -11.00 6.35
CA LEU A 69 -9.72 -11.60 6.93
C LEU A 69 -10.84 -10.58 7.03
N SER A 70 -12.01 -10.92 6.53
CA SER A 70 -13.23 -10.13 6.68
C SER A 70 -14.41 -11.03 7.04
N ARG A 71 -15.17 -10.66 8.06
CA ARG A 71 -16.39 -11.39 8.49
C ARG A 71 -16.17 -12.90 8.70
N GLY A 72 -14.99 -13.26 9.24
CA GLY A 72 -14.62 -14.65 9.53
C GLY A 72 -14.21 -15.48 8.30
N ARG A 73 -13.94 -14.85 7.16
CA ARG A 73 -13.45 -15.50 5.93
C ARG A 73 -12.16 -14.86 5.47
N SER A 74 -11.28 -15.65 4.86
CA SER A 74 -10.16 -15.12 4.09
C SER A 74 -10.70 -14.56 2.77
N VAL A 75 -10.45 -13.28 2.52
CA VAL A 75 -10.88 -12.56 1.29
C VAL A 75 -9.74 -12.40 0.30
N ALA A 76 -8.48 -12.40 0.77
CA ALA A 76 -7.29 -12.49 -0.05
C ALA A 76 -6.15 -13.12 0.75
N GLU A 77 -5.28 -13.87 0.08
CA GLU A 77 -4.08 -14.44 0.67
C GLU A 77 -2.98 -14.62 -0.38
N GLY A 78 -1.73 -14.50 0.03
CA GLY A 78 -0.57 -14.71 -0.83
C GLY A 78 0.58 -13.74 -0.54
N PRO A 79 1.58 -13.71 -1.43
CA PRO A 79 2.63 -12.71 -1.39
C PRO A 79 2.04 -11.28 -1.39
N VAL A 80 2.58 -10.39 -0.58
CA VAL A 80 2.10 -8.98 -0.51
C VAL A 80 2.06 -8.34 -1.89
N SER A 81 3.08 -8.54 -2.72
CA SER A 81 3.13 -8.02 -4.10
C SER A 81 1.98 -8.54 -4.98
N GLN A 82 1.58 -9.80 -4.80
CA GLN A 82 0.46 -10.40 -5.54
C GLN A 82 -0.88 -9.83 -5.07
N VAL A 83 -1.07 -9.65 -3.75
CA VAL A 83 -2.30 -9.06 -3.21
C VAL A 83 -2.42 -7.60 -3.63
N LEU A 84 -1.33 -6.83 -3.61
CA LEU A 84 -1.30 -5.45 -4.12
C LEU A 84 -1.65 -5.37 -5.61
N SER A 85 -1.23 -6.35 -6.42
CA SER A 85 -1.56 -6.38 -7.85
C SER A 85 -3.03 -6.70 -8.16
N GLN A 86 -3.80 -7.14 -7.17
CA GLN A 86 -5.26 -7.35 -7.31
C GLN A 86 -6.04 -6.03 -7.19
N GLY A 87 -5.45 -5.00 -6.59
CA GLY A 87 -6.05 -3.67 -6.55
C GLY A 87 -6.09 -3.02 -7.94
N HIS A 88 -7.19 -2.33 -8.24
CA HIS A 88 -7.49 -1.84 -9.59
C HIS A 88 -6.78 -0.52 -9.97
N THR A 89 -5.72 -0.14 -9.27
CA THR A 89 -5.07 1.14 -9.48
C THR A 89 -3.73 1.02 -10.18
N THR A 90 -3.75 0.83 -11.50
CA THR A 90 -2.62 1.17 -12.35
C THR A 90 -2.77 2.62 -12.80
N GLY A 91 -1.93 3.51 -12.27
CA GLY A 91 -2.01 4.93 -12.60
C GLY A 91 -0.74 5.68 -12.25
N VAL A 92 -0.73 6.92 -12.67
CA VAL A 92 0.31 7.89 -12.33
C VAL A 92 -0.36 9.11 -11.71
N LEU A 93 0.11 9.54 -10.54
CA LEU A 93 -0.33 10.75 -9.87
C LEU A 93 0.52 11.93 -10.33
N VAL A 94 -0.18 13.02 -10.68
CA VAL A 94 0.43 14.23 -11.24
C VAL A 94 -0.02 15.45 -10.44
N ARG A 95 0.92 16.25 -9.98
CA ARG A 95 0.67 17.59 -9.44
C ARG A 95 1.06 18.64 -10.47
N VAL A 96 0.15 19.52 -10.79
CA VAL A 96 0.36 20.62 -11.73
C VAL A 96 -0.46 21.82 -11.28
N ASP A 97 0.04 23.03 -11.51
CA ASP A 97 -0.62 24.26 -11.03
C ASP A 97 -1.97 24.51 -11.73
N ASP A 98 -2.04 24.32 -13.05
CA ASP A 98 -3.27 24.48 -13.84
C ASP A 98 -3.89 23.10 -14.14
N ARG A 99 -4.59 22.53 -13.15
CA ARG A 99 -5.21 21.21 -13.26
C ARG A 99 -6.27 21.12 -14.37
N PRO A 100 -7.19 22.09 -14.54
CA PRO A 100 -8.18 21.99 -15.61
C PRO A 100 -7.56 21.91 -17.01
N ARG A 101 -6.54 22.71 -17.25
CA ARG A 101 -5.83 22.73 -18.53
C ARG A 101 -5.01 21.44 -18.74
N ALA A 102 -4.40 20.93 -17.67
CA ALA A 102 -3.66 19.67 -17.72
C ALA A 102 -4.59 18.49 -17.99
N GLN A 103 -5.74 18.43 -17.33
CA GLN A 103 -6.75 17.40 -17.56
C GLN A 103 -7.23 17.42 -19.02
N ALA A 104 -7.54 18.61 -19.57
CA ALA A 104 -7.95 18.73 -20.95
C ALA A 104 -6.86 18.28 -21.95
N ALA A 105 -5.61 18.64 -21.69
CA ALA A 105 -4.47 18.24 -22.52
C ALA A 105 -4.25 16.72 -22.52
N LEU A 106 -4.25 16.10 -21.35
CA LEU A 106 -4.08 14.65 -21.20
C LEU A 106 -5.24 13.86 -21.79
N THR A 107 -6.47 14.31 -21.57
CA THR A 107 -7.68 13.69 -22.15
C THR A 107 -7.66 13.80 -23.69
N SER A 108 -7.24 14.94 -24.23
CA SER A 108 -7.10 15.12 -25.69
C SER A 108 -6.03 14.22 -26.30
N ALA A 109 -5.04 13.82 -25.50
CA ALA A 109 -4.01 12.85 -25.88
C ALA A 109 -4.45 11.38 -25.69
N GLY A 110 -5.74 11.14 -25.37
CA GLY A 110 -6.33 9.81 -25.23
C GLY A 110 -6.06 9.14 -23.88
N MET A 111 -5.71 9.89 -22.84
CA MET A 111 -5.50 9.37 -21.50
C MET A 111 -6.75 9.58 -20.66
N THR A 112 -7.13 8.59 -19.86
CA THR A 112 -8.18 8.74 -18.84
C THR A 112 -7.61 9.47 -17.63
N VAL A 113 -8.28 10.55 -17.21
CA VAL A 113 -7.82 11.39 -16.10
C VAL A 113 -8.92 11.54 -15.07
N ILE A 114 -8.61 11.27 -13.81
CA ILE A 114 -9.51 11.34 -12.66
C ILE A 114 -8.95 12.36 -11.66
N GLU A 115 -9.80 13.17 -11.07
CA GLU A 115 -9.40 14.07 -9.99
C GLU A 115 -9.17 13.27 -8.70
N ALA A 116 -7.99 13.40 -8.11
CA ALA A 116 -7.57 12.75 -6.87
C ALA A 116 -7.13 13.82 -5.85
N GLY A 117 -8.10 14.53 -5.27
CA GLY A 117 -7.84 15.64 -4.35
C GLY A 117 -7.10 16.79 -5.04
N GLU A 118 -5.87 17.08 -4.60
CA GLU A 118 -5.01 18.10 -5.23
C GLU A 118 -4.22 17.57 -6.43
N LEU A 119 -4.27 16.28 -6.72
CA LEU A 119 -3.56 15.61 -7.81
C LEU A 119 -4.53 15.24 -8.93
N LEU A 120 -3.98 14.99 -10.11
CA LEU A 120 -4.66 14.27 -11.18
C LEU A 120 -4.13 12.85 -11.21
N ARG A 121 -5.01 11.87 -11.25
CA ARG A 121 -4.68 10.48 -11.49
C ARG A 121 -4.88 10.19 -12.96
N VAL A 122 -3.82 9.75 -13.62
CA VAL A 122 -3.83 9.35 -15.03
C VAL A 122 -3.76 7.83 -15.10
N GLU A 123 -4.77 7.21 -15.70
CA GLU A 123 -4.83 5.74 -15.88
C GLU A 123 -3.88 5.32 -17.01
N ILE A 124 -2.63 5.08 -16.65
CA ILE A 124 -1.55 4.66 -17.54
C ILE A 124 -0.56 3.81 -16.74
N GLU A 125 0.04 2.83 -17.39
CA GLU A 125 1.10 2.05 -16.73
C GLU A 125 2.24 2.96 -16.24
N PRO A 126 2.74 2.78 -15.02
CA PRO A 126 3.84 3.60 -14.48
C PRO A 126 5.08 3.65 -15.39
N ALA A 127 5.38 2.57 -16.10
CA ALA A 127 6.46 2.52 -17.09
C ALA A 127 6.28 3.52 -18.25
N GLN A 128 5.06 4.00 -18.49
CA GLN A 128 4.72 4.97 -19.53
C GLN A 128 4.54 6.40 -18.99
N ALA A 129 4.96 6.67 -17.76
CA ALA A 129 4.84 8.00 -17.14
C ALA A 129 5.50 9.13 -17.95
N SER A 130 6.52 8.83 -18.77
CA SER A 130 7.15 9.79 -19.69
C SER A 130 6.15 10.42 -20.65
N ARG A 131 5.14 9.66 -21.13
CA ARG A 131 4.09 10.18 -22.02
C ARG A 131 3.26 11.28 -21.37
N VAL A 132 3.02 11.18 -20.07
CA VAL A 132 2.33 12.22 -19.30
C VAL A 132 3.15 13.50 -19.27
N SER A 133 4.45 13.38 -18.95
CA SER A 133 5.38 14.54 -18.95
C SER A 133 5.50 15.18 -20.32
N GLU A 134 5.65 14.40 -21.37
CA GLU A 134 5.77 14.89 -22.76
C GLU A 134 4.51 15.63 -23.20
N THR A 135 3.33 15.06 -22.91
CA THR A 135 2.04 15.69 -23.25
C THR A 135 1.88 17.02 -22.53
N LEU A 136 2.15 17.07 -21.23
CA LEU A 136 2.05 18.31 -20.46
C LEU A 136 3.06 19.36 -20.93
N ALA A 137 4.30 18.98 -21.14
CA ALA A 137 5.34 19.89 -21.64
C ALA A 137 5.00 20.47 -23.02
N GLY A 138 4.39 19.69 -23.91
CA GLY A 138 3.91 20.14 -25.22
C GLY A 138 2.83 21.24 -25.12
N HIS A 139 2.14 21.34 -23.99
CA HIS A 139 1.15 22.38 -23.69
C HIS A 139 1.68 23.48 -22.75
N GLY A 140 3.01 23.47 -22.47
CA GLY A 140 3.65 24.44 -21.58
C GLY A 140 3.28 24.26 -20.11
N LEU A 141 2.90 23.03 -19.73
CA LEU A 141 2.56 22.64 -18.35
C LEU A 141 3.67 21.74 -17.80
N TYR A 142 4.15 22.06 -16.62
CA TYR A 142 5.25 21.32 -16.00
C TYR A 142 4.77 20.76 -14.67
N PRO A 143 4.76 19.42 -14.49
CA PRO A 143 4.36 18.83 -13.23
C PRO A 143 5.41 19.09 -12.15
N SER A 144 4.95 19.47 -10.96
CA SER A 144 5.81 19.59 -9.78
C SER A 144 6.00 18.24 -9.08
N GLU A 145 5.12 17.28 -9.36
CA GLU A 145 5.19 15.90 -8.86
C GLU A 145 4.64 14.96 -9.92
N LEU A 146 5.36 13.87 -10.18
CA LEU A 146 4.93 12.77 -11.03
C LEU A 146 5.42 11.47 -10.41
N ARG A 147 4.52 10.64 -9.94
CA ARG A 147 4.85 9.37 -9.29
C ARG A 147 3.84 8.29 -9.63
N PRO A 148 4.21 7.01 -9.55
CA PRO A 148 3.24 5.93 -9.63
C PRO A 148 2.14 6.11 -8.57
N ASP A 149 0.92 5.77 -8.93
CA ASP A 149 -0.17 5.57 -7.98
C ASP A 149 -0.01 4.17 -7.40
N GLU A 150 0.75 4.07 -6.32
CA GLU A 150 1.01 2.79 -5.67
C GLU A 150 -0.22 2.36 -4.89
N VAL A 151 -0.73 1.19 -5.22
CA VAL A 151 -1.78 0.54 -4.42
C VAL A 151 -1.16 0.11 -3.10
N ASP A 152 -1.74 0.52 -2.00
CA ASP A 152 -1.40 0.02 -0.69
C ASP A 152 -2.39 -1.07 -0.22
N LEU A 153 -2.01 -1.81 0.81
CA LEU A 153 -2.87 -2.84 1.39
C LEU A 153 -4.17 -2.26 1.97
N GLU A 154 -4.18 -0.99 2.34
CA GLU A 154 -5.37 -0.31 2.88
C GLU A 154 -6.41 -0.13 1.78
N THR A 155 -5.98 0.34 0.60
CA THR A 155 -6.83 0.44 -0.59
C THR A 155 -7.39 -0.92 -1.00
N VAL A 156 -6.54 -1.95 -1.10
CA VAL A 156 -6.97 -3.32 -1.44
C VAL A 156 -7.96 -3.86 -0.40
N PHE A 157 -7.69 -3.63 0.88
CA PHE A 157 -8.58 -4.06 1.96
C PHE A 157 -9.97 -3.42 1.83
N MET A 158 -10.03 -2.11 1.59
CA MET A 158 -11.30 -1.40 1.39
C MET A 158 -12.05 -1.94 0.18
N GLU A 159 -11.40 -2.11 -0.96
CA GLU A 159 -12.01 -2.66 -2.18
C GLU A 159 -12.58 -4.07 -1.96
N LEU A 160 -11.86 -4.93 -1.24
CA LEU A 160 -12.28 -6.32 -0.99
C LEU A 160 -13.35 -6.45 0.10
N THR A 161 -13.51 -5.43 0.96
CA THR A 161 -14.43 -5.46 2.10
C THR A 161 -15.64 -4.56 1.93
N GLU A 162 -15.64 -3.62 0.97
CA GLU A 162 -16.81 -2.84 0.59
C GLU A 162 -17.89 -3.75 0.02
N GLU A 163 -19.12 -3.60 0.52
CA GLU A 163 -20.28 -4.24 -0.10
C GLU A 163 -20.54 -3.62 -1.47
N PRO A 164 -20.90 -4.45 -2.49
CA PRO A 164 -21.46 -3.88 -3.72
C PRO A 164 -22.61 -2.96 -3.32
N LYS A 165 -22.51 -1.67 -3.61
CA LYS A 165 -23.66 -0.77 -3.46
C LYS A 165 -24.82 -1.39 -4.25
N GLU A 166 -25.89 -1.82 -3.56
CA GLU A 166 -27.14 -2.16 -4.23
C GLU A 166 -27.52 -0.99 -5.14
N PRO A 167 -27.82 -1.25 -6.41
CA PRO A 167 -28.32 -0.20 -7.27
C PRO A 167 -29.61 0.34 -6.64
N ALA A 168 -29.63 1.64 -6.37
CA ALA A 168 -30.81 2.34 -5.86
C ALA A 168 -31.98 2.04 -6.82
N ALA A 169 -33.02 1.43 -6.25
CA ALA A 169 -34.27 1.10 -6.95
C ALA A 169 -35.02 2.38 -7.31
#